data_624b0354aa1f84c30ffc8db6e7b8f5c2
#
_entry.id   624b0354aa1f84c30ffc8db6e7b8f5c2
#
_cell.length_a   1.000
_cell.length_b   1.000
_cell.length_c   1.000
_cell.angle_alpha   90.00
_cell.angle_beta   90.00
_cell.angle_gamma   90.00
#
_symmetry.space_group_name_H-M   'P 1'
#
loop_
_entity.id
_entity.type
_entity.pdbx_description
1 polymer ?
#
loop_
_entity_poly.entity_id
_entity_poly.type
_entity_poly.pdbx_seq_one_letter_code
_entity_poly.pdbx_strand_id
1 'polypeptide(L)'
;MPPTQYRAIVERIDSLSYNVRGFRLKLAEPPKIEFKAGQFIIMNVPKDGAVVKRAYSVASPPHEMFSLELCIQHVEGGIASTYFWKLKEGDAVSISGPHGNFLFKEPMDYDPVFLATGTGVAPLRAMIKHLIHINFARDIWLFFGTRYEHALLYESEFRSIANARRNFHYIPTVSRPKDWRGETGHIQDTFKKQMTDVSNKEMYLCGWLEVVKAVCKDLEAGGVPKDKLHYEEWA
;
A
#
# COMPACT_ATOMS: atom_id res chain seq x y z
N MET A 1 23.76 6.26 -4.79
CA MET A 1 23.97 5.60 -6.08
C MET A 1 22.78 5.92 -6.97
N PRO A 2 22.93 6.05 -8.30
CA PRO A 2 21.77 6.20 -9.17
C PRO A 2 20.89 4.95 -9.06
N PRO A 3 19.56 5.10 -9.18
CA PRO A 3 18.64 3.98 -9.10
C PRO A 3 18.90 2.97 -10.22
N THR A 4 18.86 1.69 -9.87
CA THR A 4 19.08 0.61 -10.83
C THR A 4 17.91 0.51 -11.80
N GLN A 5 18.20 0.29 -13.09
CA GLN A 5 17.19 -0.02 -14.11
C GLN A 5 17.00 -1.54 -14.17
N TYR A 6 15.74 -1.96 -14.32
CA TYR A 6 15.37 -3.36 -14.41
C TYR A 6 14.50 -3.59 -15.65
N ARG A 7 14.73 -4.73 -16.29
CA ARG A 7 13.76 -5.36 -17.19
C ARG A 7 12.97 -6.37 -16.38
N ALA A 8 11.65 -6.29 -16.40
CA ALA A 8 10.76 -7.22 -15.71
C ALA A 8 9.73 -7.80 -16.66
N ILE A 9 9.19 -8.96 -16.34
CA ILE A 9 8.14 -9.64 -17.11
C ILE A 9 6.87 -9.66 -16.26
N VAL A 10 5.75 -9.31 -16.84
CA VAL A 10 4.43 -9.47 -16.22
C VAL A 10 4.17 -10.97 -16.04
N GLU A 11 4.30 -11.45 -14.81
CA GLU A 11 4.13 -12.86 -14.46
C GLU A 11 2.66 -13.21 -14.21
N ARG A 12 1.90 -12.31 -13.59
CA ARG A 12 0.49 -12.51 -13.26
C ARG A 12 -0.25 -11.17 -13.14
N ILE A 13 -1.53 -11.20 -13.53
CA ILE A 13 -2.46 -10.07 -13.40
C ILE A 13 -3.69 -10.55 -12.64
N ASP A 14 -3.93 -9.98 -11.45
CA ASP A 14 -5.07 -10.29 -10.60
C ASP A 14 -6.09 -9.13 -10.64
N SER A 15 -7.39 -9.44 -10.72
CA SER A 15 -8.44 -8.44 -10.54
C SER A 15 -8.69 -8.25 -9.05
N LEU A 16 -8.33 -7.10 -8.50
CA LEU A 16 -8.52 -6.77 -7.07
C LEU A 16 -9.85 -6.09 -6.79
N SER A 17 -10.36 -5.31 -7.76
CA SER A 17 -11.70 -4.74 -7.76
C SER A 17 -12.10 -4.39 -9.21
N TYR A 18 -13.27 -3.76 -9.41
CA TYR A 18 -13.77 -3.41 -10.74
C TYR A 18 -12.82 -2.51 -11.55
N ASN A 19 -11.99 -1.70 -10.90
CA ASN A 19 -11.05 -0.77 -11.53
C ASN A 19 -9.64 -0.81 -10.93
N VAL A 20 -9.30 -1.86 -10.17
CA VAL A 20 -7.95 -2.06 -9.60
C VAL A 20 -7.45 -3.44 -9.95
N ARG A 21 -6.22 -3.50 -10.47
CA ARG A 21 -5.51 -4.75 -10.76
C ARG A 21 -4.22 -4.85 -9.97
N GLY A 22 -3.90 -6.05 -9.54
CA GLY A 22 -2.59 -6.44 -9.05
C GLY A 22 -1.72 -6.92 -10.22
N PHE A 23 -0.48 -6.45 -10.28
CA PHE A 23 0.50 -6.89 -11.27
C PHE A 23 1.69 -7.50 -10.56
N ARG A 24 1.96 -8.79 -10.79
CA ARG A 24 3.19 -9.41 -10.35
C ARG A 24 4.21 -9.34 -11.46
N LEU A 25 5.34 -8.67 -11.18
CA LEU A 25 6.43 -8.45 -12.10
C LEU A 25 7.62 -9.30 -11.68
N LYS A 26 7.98 -10.32 -12.47
CA LYS A 26 9.21 -11.11 -12.28
C LYS A 26 10.40 -10.35 -12.85
N LEU A 27 11.43 -10.14 -12.03
CA LEU A 27 12.64 -9.46 -12.48
C LEU A 27 13.46 -10.37 -13.40
N ALA A 28 13.84 -9.84 -14.57
CA ALA A 28 14.63 -10.57 -15.56
C ALA A 28 16.09 -10.09 -15.54
N GLU A 29 16.32 -8.78 -15.55
CA GLU A 29 17.67 -8.20 -15.60
C GLU A 29 17.69 -6.80 -14.92
N PRO A 30 18.45 -6.63 -13.84
CA PRO A 30 18.97 -7.66 -12.95
C PRO A 30 17.85 -8.55 -12.38
N PRO A 31 18.14 -9.82 -12.01
CA PRO A 31 17.08 -10.75 -11.58
C PRO A 31 16.63 -10.53 -10.14
N LYS A 32 17.26 -9.60 -9.41
CA LYS A 32 17.05 -9.36 -7.97
C LYS A 32 17.03 -7.88 -7.67
N ILE A 33 16.08 -7.46 -6.80
CA ILE A 33 16.02 -6.12 -6.20
C ILE A 33 16.09 -6.22 -4.68
N GLU A 34 16.89 -5.37 -4.06
CA GLU A 34 16.90 -5.18 -2.61
C GLU A 34 16.21 -3.85 -2.30
N PHE A 35 15.17 -3.89 -1.48
CA PHE A 35 14.39 -2.71 -1.11
C PHE A 35 13.87 -2.85 0.33
N LYS A 36 13.38 -1.75 0.88
CA LYS A 36 12.71 -1.72 2.19
C LYS A 36 11.20 -1.59 1.98
N ALA A 37 10.42 -2.21 2.87
CA ALA A 37 8.97 -2.06 2.84
C ALA A 37 8.56 -0.59 2.92
N GLY A 38 7.61 -0.18 2.07
CA GLY A 38 7.18 1.21 1.90
C GLY A 38 7.82 1.94 0.71
N GLN A 39 8.89 1.39 0.11
CA GLN A 39 9.50 1.98 -1.09
C GLN A 39 8.67 1.74 -2.34
N PHE A 40 8.96 2.54 -3.38
CA PHE A 40 8.30 2.49 -4.68
C PHE A 40 9.29 2.26 -5.82
N ILE A 41 8.77 1.90 -6.98
CA ILE A 41 9.50 1.87 -8.26
C ILE A 41 8.97 2.96 -9.19
N ILE A 42 9.77 3.35 -10.18
CA ILE A 42 9.33 4.17 -11.29
C ILE A 42 9.13 3.26 -12.52
N MET A 43 7.92 3.23 -13.05
CA MET A 43 7.59 2.59 -14.32
C MET A 43 7.95 3.52 -15.47
N ASN A 44 8.69 3.01 -16.46
CA ASN A 44 8.97 3.68 -17.71
C ASN A 44 7.88 3.32 -18.74
N VAL A 45 6.93 4.21 -18.96
CA VAL A 45 5.78 3.99 -19.84
C VAL A 45 6.09 4.59 -21.23
N PRO A 46 6.19 3.78 -22.29
CA PRO A 46 6.37 4.30 -23.64
C PRO A 46 5.12 5.05 -24.09
N LYS A 47 5.31 6.24 -24.68
CA LYS A 47 4.24 7.05 -25.26
C LYS A 47 4.78 7.90 -26.42
N ASP A 48 4.27 7.70 -27.62
CA ASP A 48 4.54 8.55 -28.80
C ASP A 48 6.04 8.82 -29.03
N GLY A 49 6.88 7.78 -28.91
CA GLY A 49 8.34 7.88 -29.06
C GLY A 49 9.09 8.46 -27.84
N ALA A 50 8.38 8.87 -26.78
CA ALA A 50 8.93 9.33 -25.51
C ALA A 50 8.69 8.32 -24.39
N VAL A 51 9.28 8.57 -23.22
CA VAL A 51 9.06 7.79 -21.98
C VAL A 51 8.43 8.68 -20.92
N VAL A 52 7.25 8.27 -20.45
CA VAL A 52 6.58 8.88 -19.31
C VAL A 52 6.89 8.07 -18.07
N LYS A 53 7.39 8.71 -17.02
CA LYS A 53 7.75 8.08 -15.76
C LYS A 53 6.62 8.20 -14.74
N ARG A 54 6.26 7.08 -14.07
CA ARG A 54 5.24 7.08 -13.00
C ARG A 54 5.70 6.21 -11.84
N ALA A 55 5.53 6.75 -10.64
CA ALA A 55 5.84 6.06 -9.40
C ALA A 55 4.71 5.10 -9.02
N TYR A 56 5.09 3.92 -8.52
CA TYR A 56 4.18 2.92 -7.96
C TYR A 56 4.79 2.27 -6.74
N SER A 57 4.12 2.36 -5.61
CA SER A 57 4.56 1.72 -4.38
C SER A 57 4.56 0.20 -4.53
N VAL A 58 5.58 -0.45 -4.00
CA VAL A 58 5.68 -1.90 -4.00
C VAL A 58 4.72 -2.47 -2.96
N ALA A 59 3.85 -3.40 -3.38
CA ALA A 59 2.86 -4.06 -2.53
C ALA A 59 3.32 -5.41 -1.98
N SER A 60 4.39 -6.00 -2.55
CA SER A 60 5.04 -7.23 -2.05
C SER A 60 6.07 -6.92 -0.96
N PRO A 61 6.35 -7.87 -0.06
CA PRO A 61 7.33 -7.66 1.01
C PRO A 61 8.78 -7.79 0.50
N PRO A 62 9.78 -7.16 1.18
CA PRO A 62 11.17 -7.13 0.73
C PRO A 62 11.87 -8.48 0.58
N HIS A 63 11.42 -9.52 1.28
CA HIS A 63 12.00 -10.86 1.16
C HIS A 63 11.63 -11.57 -0.17
N GLU A 64 10.61 -11.09 -0.90
CA GLU A 64 10.27 -11.54 -2.26
C GLU A 64 11.10 -10.78 -3.31
N MET A 65 12.44 -10.86 -3.21
CA MET A 65 13.36 -10.03 -3.96
C MET A 65 13.51 -10.33 -5.47
N PHE A 66 12.91 -11.41 -5.96
CA PHE A 66 12.95 -11.81 -7.40
C PHE A 66 11.72 -11.35 -8.18
N SER A 67 10.71 -10.84 -7.49
CA SER A 67 9.49 -10.30 -8.08
C SER A 67 8.95 -9.14 -7.25
N LEU A 68 8.17 -8.28 -7.89
CA LEU A 68 7.46 -7.19 -7.24
C LEU A 68 5.96 -7.29 -7.52
N GLU A 69 5.14 -6.94 -6.55
CA GLU A 69 3.71 -6.73 -6.78
C GLU A 69 3.39 -5.24 -6.75
N LEU A 70 2.57 -4.81 -7.72
CA LEU A 70 2.04 -3.45 -7.80
C LEU A 70 0.51 -3.49 -7.74
N CYS A 71 -0.08 -2.49 -7.11
CA CYS A 71 -1.53 -2.31 -7.02
C CYS A 71 -1.92 -1.08 -7.84
N ILE A 72 -2.52 -1.29 -9.00
CA ILE A 72 -2.75 -0.24 -10.01
C ILE A 72 -4.24 0.02 -10.16
N GLN A 73 -4.66 1.27 -9.92
CA GLN A 73 -6.01 1.73 -10.23
C GLN A 73 -6.07 2.27 -11.67
N HIS A 74 -7.10 1.90 -12.40
CA HIS A 74 -7.41 2.52 -13.68
C HIS A 74 -7.93 3.95 -13.47
N VAL A 75 -7.29 4.89 -14.13
CA VAL A 75 -7.69 6.29 -14.17
C VAL A 75 -8.05 6.60 -15.61
N GLU A 76 -9.27 7.08 -15.86
CA GLU A 76 -9.73 7.47 -17.18
C GLU A 76 -8.82 8.57 -17.76
N GLY A 77 -8.35 8.40 -19.00
CA GLY A 77 -7.36 9.30 -19.61
C GLY A 77 -5.94 9.21 -19.04
N GLY A 78 -5.72 8.43 -17.98
CA GLY A 78 -4.39 8.25 -17.37
C GLY A 78 -3.45 7.45 -18.27
N ILE A 79 -2.30 8.04 -18.64
CA ILE A 79 -1.33 7.43 -19.56
C ILE A 79 -0.83 6.07 -19.03
N ALA A 80 -0.34 6.05 -17.80
CA ALA A 80 0.27 4.85 -17.25
C ALA A 80 -0.77 3.79 -16.90
N SER A 81 -1.91 4.15 -16.30
CA SER A 81 -2.97 3.18 -16.00
C SER A 81 -3.54 2.56 -17.28
N THR A 82 -3.73 3.35 -18.35
CA THR A 82 -4.12 2.83 -19.67
C THR A 82 -3.07 1.88 -20.26
N TYR A 83 -1.78 2.19 -20.09
CA TYR A 83 -0.69 1.30 -20.50
C TYR A 83 -0.78 -0.04 -19.73
N PHE A 84 -0.89 -0.02 -18.39
CA PHE A 84 -1.04 -1.22 -17.58
C PHE A 84 -2.25 -2.06 -17.98
N TRP A 85 -3.38 -1.42 -18.33
CA TRP A 85 -4.60 -2.14 -18.73
C TRP A 85 -4.47 -2.90 -20.06
N LYS A 86 -3.49 -2.52 -20.91
CA LYS A 86 -3.16 -3.20 -22.17
C LYS A 86 -2.16 -4.33 -22.00
N LEU A 87 -1.41 -4.36 -20.89
CA LEU A 87 -0.43 -5.40 -20.61
C LEU A 87 -1.10 -6.76 -20.43
N LYS A 88 -0.37 -7.79 -20.86
CA LYS A 88 -0.71 -9.21 -20.71
C LYS A 88 0.42 -9.91 -19.98
N GLU A 89 0.12 -11.07 -19.42
CA GLU A 89 1.13 -11.97 -18.88
C GLU A 89 2.11 -12.36 -20.00
N GLY A 90 3.40 -12.31 -19.69
CA GLY A 90 4.51 -12.46 -20.64
C GLY A 90 5.07 -11.16 -21.19
N ASP A 91 4.38 -10.03 -21.09
CA ASP A 91 4.88 -8.74 -21.58
C ASP A 91 6.09 -8.26 -20.76
N ALA A 92 7.05 -7.65 -21.47
CA ALA A 92 8.22 -7.04 -20.85
C ALA A 92 7.96 -5.57 -20.52
N VAL A 93 8.38 -5.16 -19.31
CA VAL A 93 8.30 -3.77 -18.85
C VAL A 93 9.65 -3.30 -18.31
N SER A 94 9.87 -1.99 -18.33
CA SER A 94 11.07 -1.36 -17.79
C SER A 94 10.73 -0.55 -16.55
N ILE A 95 11.46 -0.79 -15.47
CA ILE A 95 11.28 -0.10 -14.19
C ILE A 95 12.63 0.38 -13.65
N SER A 96 12.61 1.34 -12.74
CA SER A 96 13.78 1.72 -11.95
C SER A 96 13.45 1.78 -10.47
N GLY A 97 14.42 1.45 -9.63
CA GLY A 97 14.22 1.46 -8.19
C GLY A 97 15.38 0.84 -7.41
N PRO A 98 15.20 0.70 -6.08
CA PRO A 98 14.08 1.25 -5.31
C PRO A 98 14.19 2.76 -5.09
N HIS A 99 13.07 3.41 -4.79
CA HIS A 99 12.96 4.82 -4.44
C HIS A 99 12.10 5.00 -3.18
N GLY A 100 12.13 6.20 -2.58
CA GLY A 100 11.24 6.59 -1.48
C GLY A 100 11.84 6.43 -0.09
N ASN A 101 11.29 7.23 0.84
CA ASN A 101 11.70 7.31 2.23
C ASN A 101 10.53 7.06 3.20
N PHE A 102 9.43 6.53 2.71
CA PHE A 102 8.30 6.12 3.54
C PHE A 102 8.64 4.76 4.18
N LEU A 103 9.41 4.80 5.27
CA LEU A 103 10.01 3.62 5.91
C LEU A 103 9.58 3.55 7.38
N PHE A 104 9.77 2.37 7.99
CA PHE A 104 9.65 2.25 9.43
C PHE A 104 10.62 3.17 10.17
N LYS A 105 10.13 3.81 11.23
CA LYS A 105 10.97 4.53 12.19
C LYS A 105 11.75 3.51 13.02
N GLU A 106 13.02 3.72 13.19
CA GLU A 106 13.88 2.87 14.01
C GLU A 106 14.24 3.58 15.34
N PRO A 107 14.33 2.88 16.46
CA PRO A 107 14.06 1.45 16.64
C PRO A 107 12.55 1.14 16.61
N MET A 108 12.19 -0.08 16.18
CA MET A 108 10.78 -0.53 16.10
C MET A 108 10.30 -1.09 17.45
N ASP A 109 10.26 -0.26 18.47
CA ASP A 109 9.82 -0.58 19.84
C ASP A 109 8.39 -0.08 20.16
N TYR A 110 7.58 0.13 19.12
CA TYR A 110 6.20 0.64 19.15
C TYR A 110 5.24 -0.30 18.42
N ASP A 111 3.94 -0.05 18.58
CA ASP A 111 2.89 -0.73 17.82
C ASP A 111 2.61 0.06 16.53
N PRO A 112 2.92 -0.46 15.34
CA PRO A 112 2.61 0.21 14.09
C PRO A 112 1.11 0.23 13.81
N VAL A 113 0.59 1.40 13.48
CA VAL A 113 -0.81 1.63 13.11
C VAL A 113 -0.86 2.12 11.67
N PHE A 114 -1.42 1.32 10.80
CA PHE A 114 -1.57 1.61 9.38
C PHE A 114 -2.97 2.16 9.09
N LEU A 115 -3.03 3.29 8.39
CA LEU A 115 -4.28 3.89 7.92
C LEU A 115 -4.23 4.01 6.39
N ALA A 116 -5.02 3.19 5.71
CA ALA A 116 -5.06 3.08 4.26
C ALA A 116 -6.38 3.57 3.67
N THR A 117 -6.31 4.20 2.48
CA THR A 117 -7.48 4.38 1.62
C THR A 117 -7.16 4.00 0.18
N GLY A 118 -8.07 3.25 -0.46
CA GLY A 118 -7.89 2.80 -1.84
C GLY A 118 -6.56 2.07 -2.08
N THR A 119 -5.86 2.42 -3.16
CA THR A 119 -4.56 1.82 -3.51
C THR A 119 -3.41 2.23 -2.58
N GLY A 120 -3.64 3.19 -1.66
CA GLY A 120 -2.70 3.51 -0.58
C GLY A 120 -2.40 2.33 0.35
N VAL A 121 -3.20 1.29 0.31
CA VAL A 121 -2.91 0.04 1.01
C VAL A 121 -1.66 -0.68 0.49
N ALA A 122 -1.18 -0.39 -0.72
CA ALA A 122 -0.07 -1.10 -1.36
C ALA A 122 1.24 -1.07 -0.53
N PRO A 123 1.85 0.10 -0.21
CA PRO A 123 3.05 0.15 0.61
C PRO A 123 2.82 -0.39 2.02
N LEU A 124 1.64 -0.17 2.59
CA LEU A 124 1.28 -0.65 3.93
C LEU A 124 1.14 -2.18 3.96
N ARG A 125 0.63 -2.80 2.88
CA ARG A 125 0.63 -4.26 2.72
C ARG A 125 2.04 -4.84 2.71
N ALA A 126 2.98 -4.21 1.99
CA ALA A 126 4.38 -4.61 2.00
C ALA A 126 4.98 -4.55 3.41
N MET A 127 4.67 -3.47 4.17
CA MET A 127 5.09 -3.30 5.56
C MET A 127 4.48 -4.38 6.46
N ILE A 128 3.17 -4.61 6.40
CA ILE A 128 2.48 -5.63 7.20
C ILE A 128 3.06 -7.02 6.91
N LYS A 129 3.17 -7.41 5.64
CA LYS A 129 3.75 -8.72 5.26
C LYS A 129 5.20 -8.88 5.71
N HIS A 130 5.97 -7.80 5.72
CA HIS A 130 7.33 -7.81 6.27
C HIS A 130 7.32 -8.09 7.78
N LEU A 131 6.49 -7.38 8.55
CA LEU A 131 6.34 -7.60 9.99
C LEU A 131 5.88 -9.03 10.33
N ILE A 132 4.96 -9.56 9.54
CA ILE A 132 4.51 -10.96 9.68
C ILE A 132 5.66 -11.94 9.42
N HIS A 133 6.45 -11.69 8.37
CA HIS A 133 7.59 -12.54 8.00
C HIS A 133 8.67 -12.61 9.09
N ILE A 134 9.01 -11.47 9.70
CA ILE A 134 10.01 -11.41 10.78
C ILE A 134 9.44 -11.81 12.15
N ASN A 135 8.18 -12.28 12.21
CA ASN A 135 7.47 -12.62 13.45
C ASN A 135 7.47 -11.48 14.47
N PHE A 136 7.19 -10.26 14.00
CA PHE A 136 7.09 -9.08 14.87
C PHE A 136 6.12 -9.34 16.03
N ALA A 137 6.57 -9.07 17.27
CA ALA A 137 5.89 -9.53 18.47
C ALA A 137 4.82 -8.57 18.99
N ARG A 138 4.89 -7.29 18.60
CA ARG A 138 3.95 -6.25 19.08
C ARG A 138 2.68 -6.22 18.23
N ASP A 139 1.68 -5.48 18.70
CA ASP A 139 0.43 -5.32 17.98
C ASP A 139 0.61 -4.55 16.67
N ILE A 140 -0.03 -5.03 15.62
CA ILE A 140 -0.05 -4.45 14.28
C ILE A 140 -1.50 -4.11 13.97
N TRP A 141 -1.79 -2.85 13.65
CA TRP A 141 -3.14 -2.38 13.37
C TRP A 141 -3.28 -1.93 11.93
N LEU A 142 -4.32 -2.38 11.24
CA LEU A 142 -4.68 -1.89 9.91
C LEU A 142 -6.11 -1.36 9.92
N PHE A 143 -6.26 -0.06 9.84
CA PHE A 143 -7.51 0.62 9.51
C PHE A 143 -7.55 0.82 8.00
N PHE A 144 -8.55 0.25 7.32
CA PHE A 144 -8.65 0.35 5.87
C PHE A 144 -10.01 0.91 5.46
N GLY A 145 -10.02 2.15 4.96
CA GLY A 145 -11.22 2.88 4.56
C GLY A 145 -11.50 2.77 3.06
N THR A 146 -12.75 2.45 2.69
CA THR A 146 -13.23 2.48 1.31
C THR A 146 -14.66 3.05 1.23
N ARG A 147 -15.10 3.37 0.01
CA ARG A 147 -16.50 3.79 -0.20
C ARG A 147 -17.48 2.64 -0.11
N TYR A 148 -17.13 1.52 -0.71
CA TYR A 148 -17.98 0.33 -0.86
C TYR A 148 -17.21 -0.92 -0.46
N GLU A 149 -17.91 -1.94 0.02
CA GLU A 149 -17.35 -3.22 0.47
C GLU A 149 -16.52 -3.93 -0.61
N HIS A 150 -16.97 -3.92 -1.86
CA HIS A 150 -16.27 -4.54 -2.99
C HIS A 150 -14.98 -3.81 -3.41
N ALA A 151 -14.67 -2.66 -2.80
CA ALA A 151 -13.43 -1.91 -3.01
C ALA A 151 -12.39 -2.18 -1.92
N LEU A 152 -12.66 -3.10 -0.98
CA LEU A 152 -11.67 -3.56 0.01
C LEU A 152 -10.64 -4.45 -0.67
N LEU A 153 -9.50 -3.85 -1.02
CA LEU A 153 -8.40 -4.55 -1.69
C LEU A 153 -7.71 -5.52 -0.71
N TYR A 154 -7.33 -6.70 -1.20
CA TYR A 154 -6.66 -7.75 -0.40
C TYR A 154 -7.43 -8.19 0.86
N GLU A 155 -8.74 -8.02 0.89
CA GLU A 155 -9.57 -8.28 2.09
C GLU A 155 -9.41 -9.71 2.60
N SER A 156 -9.48 -10.70 1.72
CA SER A 156 -9.32 -12.12 2.09
C SER A 156 -7.95 -12.41 2.70
N GLU A 157 -6.88 -11.77 2.20
CA GLU A 157 -5.53 -11.90 2.75
C GLU A 157 -5.46 -11.31 4.16
N PHE A 158 -5.93 -10.08 4.37
CA PHE A 158 -5.89 -9.44 5.69
C PHE A 158 -6.75 -10.17 6.72
N ARG A 159 -7.93 -10.66 6.33
CA ARG A 159 -8.77 -11.50 7.21
C ARG A 159 -8.07 -12.81 7.57
N SER A 160 -7.41 -13.45 6.61
CA SER A 160 -6.65 -14.68 6.86
C SER A 160 -5.50 -14.44 7.85
N ILE A 161 -4.77 -13.33 7.71
CA ILE A 161 -3.70 -12.94 8.65
C ILE A 161 -4.30 -12.69 10.04
N ALA A 162 -5.40 -11.93 10.15
CA ALA A 162 -6.06 -11.64 11.42
C ALA A 162 -6.57 -12.89 12.12
N ASN A 163 -7.06 -13.88 11.39
CA ASN A 163 -7.49 -15.15 11.94
C ASN A 163 -6.31 -16.01 12.43
N ALA A 164 -5.15 -15.90 11.77
CA ALA A 164 -3.97 -16.69 12.10
C ALA A 164 -3.08 -16.04 13.18
N ARG A 165 -3.18 -14.72 13.38
CA ARG A 165 -2.29 -13.96 14.26
C ARG A 165 -3.07 -13.05 15.19
N ARG A 166 -2.99 -13.32 16.50
CA ARG A 166 -3.70 -12.56 17.55
C ARG A 166 -3.24 -11.11 17.66
N ASN A 167 -2.01 -10.81 17.25
CA ASN A 167 -1.42 -9.47 17.29
C ASN A 167 -1.61 -8.69 15.99
N PHE A 168 -2.42 -9.16 15.03
CA PHE A 168 -2.80 -8.40 13.85
C PHE A 168 -4.28 -8.04 13.89
N HIS A 169 -4.56 -6.75 13.94
CA HIS A 169 -5.91 -6.19 14.07
C HIS A 169 -6.31 -5.54 12.73
N TYR A 170 -7.25 -6.16 12.02
CA TYR A 170 -7.76 -5.65 10.75
C TYR A 170 -9.14 -5.02 10.94
N ILE A 171 -9.24 -3.70 10.69
CA ILE A 171 -10.44 -2.90 10.91
C ILE A 171 -10.85 -2.25 9.57
N PRO A 172 -11.56 -2.98 8.69
CA PRO A 172 -12.10 -2.41 7.46
C PRO A 172 -13.31 -1.52 7.77
N THR A 173 -13.34 -0.33 7.14
CA THR A 173 -14.38 0.69 7.31
C THR A 173 -14.97 1.06 5.95
N VAL A 174 -16.30 1.04 5.83
CA VAL A 174 -17.00 1.34 4.59
C VAL A 174 -17.88 2.58 4.77
N SER A 175 -17.65 3.63 3.96
CA SER A 175 -18.40 4.90 4.14
C SER A 175 -19.75 4.93 3.45
N ARG A 176 -20.02 4.08 2.45
CA ARG A 176 -21.29 3.97 1.72
C ARG A 176 -21.68 2.50 1.58
N PRO A 177 -22.00 1.82 2.69
CA PRO A 177 -22.29 0.40 2.67
C PRO A 177 -23.62 0.10 1.95
N LYS A 178 -23.67 -1.05 1.28
CA LYS A 178 -24.91 -1.64 0.76
C LYS A 178 -25.28 -2.89 1.55
N ASP A 179 -24.33 -3.83 1.69
CA ASP A 179 -24.53 -5.10 2.39
C ASP A 179 -23.30 -5.39 3.27
N TRP A 180 -23.06 -4.52 4.25
CA TRP A 180 -21.88 -4.52 5.10
C TRP A 180 -22.24 -4.60 6.58
N ARG A 181 -21.55 -5.47 7.34
CA ARG A 181 -21.77 -5.67 8.79
C ARG A 181 -20.62 -5.21 9.67
N GLY A 182 -19.58 -4.61 9.07
CA GLY A 182 -18.40 -4.07 9.78
C GLY A 182 -18.56 -2.59 10.14
N GLU A 183 -17.44 -1.93 10.43
CA GLU A 183 -17.40 -0.50 10.75
C GLU A 183 -17.87 0.34 9.55
N THR A 184 -18.63 1.40 9.86
CA THR A 184 -19.20 2.32 8.85
C THR A 184 -18.75 3.74 9.11
N GLY A 185 -18.70 4.57 8.04
CA GLY A 185 -18.26 5.96 8.12
C GLY A 185 -16.84 6.16 7.59
N HIS A 186 -16.17 7.15 8.11
CA HIS A 186 -14.79 7.46 7.69
C HIS A 186 -13.77 6.78 8.60
N ILE A 187 -12.60 6.49 8.04
CA ILE A 187 -11.52 5.76 8.71
C ILE A 187 -11.05 6.47 9.99
N GLN A 188 -11.00 7.80 10.00
CA GLN A 188 -10.60 8.58 11.16
C GLN A 188 -11.61 8.46 12.32
N ASP A 189 -12.89 8.31 12.03
CA ASP A 189 -13.93 8.17 13.06
C ASP A 189 -13.82 6.78 13.69
N THR A 190 -13.61 5.75 12.87
CA THR A 190 -13.37 4.39 13.35
C THR A 190 -12.07 4.30 14.16
N PHE A 191 -11.00 4.97 13.70
CA PHE A 191 -9.75 5.06 14.47
C PHE A 191 -10.00 5.67 15.85
N LYS A 192 -10.61 6.86 15.94
CA LYS A 192 -10.91 7.53 17.21
C LYS A 192 -11.75 6.67 18.17
N LYS A 193 -12.71 5.92 17.62
CA LYS A 193 -13.58 5.04 18.40
C LYS A 193 -12.81 3.85 19.00
N GLN A 194 -11.85 3.29 18.26
CA GLN A 194 -11.18 2.04 18.65
C GLN A 194 -9.79 2.25 19.24
N MET A 195 -9.15 3.40 18.97
CA MET A 195 -7.79 3.70 19.41
C MET A 195 -7.79 4.89 20.39
N THR A 196 -7.96 4.58 21.66
CA THR A 196 -8.01 5.60 22.74
C THR A 196 -6.64 5.92 23.33
N ASP A 197 -5.67 5.00 23.20
CA ASP A 197 -4.29 5.21 23.64
C ASP A 197 -3.33 5.11 22.45
N VAL A 198 -2.61 6.20 22.19
CA VAL A 198 -1.63 6.37 21.12
C VAL A 198 -0.20 6.56 21.63
N SER A 199 0.04 6.42 22.93
CA SER A 199 1.31 6.75 23.59
C SER A 199 2.50 5.97 23.03
N ASN A 200 2.32 4.69 22.74
CA ASN A 200 3.35 3.80 22.21
C ASN A 200 3.04 3.33 20.79
N LYS A 201 2.59 4.24 19.93
CA LYS A 201 2.19 3.93 18.56
C LYS A 201 2.84 4.88 17.56
N GLU A 202 3.12 4.38 16.37
CA GLU A 202 3.55 5.17 15.21
C GLU A 202 2.55 4.97 14.08
N MET A 203 2.07 6.06 13.49
CA MET A 203 1.01 6.05 12.50
C MET A 203 1.60 6.13 11.09
N TYR A 204 1.25 5.17 10.24
CA TYR A 204 1.66 5.11 8.83
C TYR A 204 0.43 5.28 7.94
N LEU A 205 0.36 6.40 7.24
CA LEU A 205 -0.78 6.77 6.43
C LEU A 205 -0.40 6.76 4.95
N CYS A 206 -1.24 6.13 4.12
CA CYS A 206 -1.05 6.23 2.67
C CYS A 206 -2.40 6.22 1.94
N GLY A 207 -2.50 7.08 0.90
CA GLY A 207 -3.69 7.20 0.09
C GLY A 207 -3.78 8.51 -0.65
N TRP A 208 -5.01 8.89 -0.99
CA TRP A 208 -5.30 10.12 -1.71
C TRP A 208 -4.95 11.35 -0.88
N LEU A 209 -4.23 12.30 -1.48
CA LEU A 209 -3.67 13.51 -0.84
C LEU A 209 -4.63 14.21 0.13
N GLU A 210 -5.84 14.54 -0.33
CA GLU A 210 -6.81 15.28 0.48
C GLU A 210 -7.29 14.47 1.69
N VAL A 211 -7.43 13.14 1.51
CA VAL A 211 -7.85 12.25 2.61
C VAL A 211 -6.73 12.10 3.62
N VAL A 212 -5.50 11.89 3.19
CA VAL A 212 -4.34 11.79 4.10
C VAL A 212 -4.19 13.07 4.92
N LYS A 213 -4.26 14.25 4.30
CA LYS A 213 -4.20 15.54 5.00
C LYS A 213 -5.32 15.72 6.02
N ALA A 214 -6.55 15.37 5.65
CA ALA A 214 -7.69 15.44 6.56
C ALA A 214 -7.51 14.51 7.76
N VAL A 215 -7.09 13.27 7.52
CA VAL A 215 -6.84 12.28 8.58
C VAL A 215 -5.70 12.73 9.48
N CYS A 216 -4.56 13.20 8.95
CA CYS A 216 -3.46 13.74 9.76
C CYS A 216 -3.93 14.88 10.66
N LYS A 217 -4.67 15.86 10.11
CA LYS A 217 -5.22 16.97 10.88
C LYS A 217 -6.14 16.49 12.02
N ASP A 218 -6.99 15.51 11.75
CA ASP A 218 -7.89 14.94 12.73
C ASP A 218 -7.14 14.17 13.83
N LEU A 219 -6.07 13.46 13.48
CA LEU A 219 -5.21 12.76 14.43
C LEU A 219 -4.43 13.72 15.31
N GLU A 220 -3.86 14.78 14.74
CA GLU A 220 -3.18 15.84 15.49
C GLU A 220 -4.14 16.53 16.47
N ALA A 221 -5.35 16.87 16.03
CA ALA A 221 -6.40 17.45 16.90
C ALA A 221 -6.84 16.47 18.00
N GLY A 222 -6.76 15.17 17.76
CA GLY A 222 -7.01 14.09 18.72
C GLY A 222 -5.84 13.80 19.68
N GLY A 223 -4.74 14.57 19.60
CA GLY A 223 -3.59 14.45 20.49
C GLY A 223 -2.46 13.54 20.02
N VAL A 224 -2.51 13.04 18.77
CA VAL A 224 -1.37 12.31 18.20
C VAL A 224 -0.24 13.27 17.88
N PRO A 225 0.98 13.10 18.44
CA PRO A 225 2.11 13.95 18.14
C PRO A 225 2.49 13.89 16.65
N LYS A 226 2.84 15.05 16.08
CA LYS A 226 3.15 15.17 14.66
C LYS A 226 4.34 14.32 14.21
N ASP A 227 5.33 14.14 15.06
CA ASP A 227 6.52 13.31 14.81
C ASP A 227 6.23 11.80 14.82
N LYS A 228 5.00 11.41 15.22
CA LYS A 228 4.48 10.05 15.13
C LYS A 228 3.62 9.80 13.88
N LEU A 229 3.46 10.80 13.01
CA LEU A 229 2.69 10.70 11.77
C LEU A 229 3.63 10.58 10.59
N HIS A 230 3.71 9.38 10.01
CA HIS A 230 4.47 9.09 8.80
C HIS A 230 3.48 8.90 7.66
N TYR A 231 3.65 9.62 6.56
CA TYR A 231 2.69 9.51 5.45
C TYR A 231 3.32 9.62 4.08
N GLU A 232 2.69 8.99 3.13
CA GLU A 232 2.92 9.13 1.70
C GLU A 232 1.59 9.49 1.02
N GLU A 233 1.61 10.55 0.23
CA GLU A 233 0.41 11.08 -0.43
C GLU A 233 0.55 11.04 -1.94
N TRP A 234 -0.57 10.76 -2.63
CA TRP A 234 -0.62 10.75 -4.09
C TRP A 234 -1.65 11.75 -4.61
N ALA A 235 -1.29 12.44 -5.71
CA ALA A 235 -2.15 13.38 -6.42
C ALA A 235 -2.73 12.75 -7.68
#